data_31cbb8559ea70743fb6c2779e9478216
#
_entry.id   31cbb8559ea70743fb6c2779e9478216
#
_cell.length_a   1.000
_cell.length_b   1.000
_cell.length_c   1.000
_cell.angle_alpha   90.00
_cell.angle_beta   90.00
_cell.angle_gamma   90.00
#
_symmetry.space_group_name_H-M   'P 1'
#
loop_
_entity.id
_entity.type
_entity.pdbx_description
1 polymer ?
#
loop_
_entity_poly.entity_id
_entity_poly.type
_entity_poly.pdbx_seq_one_letter_code
_entity_poly.pdbx_strand_id
1 'polypeptide(L)'
;MKNTQTKNCILRLLQGAIIGAGAILPGISGGVLAVIFGIYRPAMELLTHPKRAFPRYWRMLLAVGIGWVLGFLGGGGAILALFHQSETVATCLFIGLILGTLPELWREAGAQGRRRGAYLSLSVSFLALFAVLMAVRFGSFSEMPANFGGFLFCGVLWGFSFIIPGMTSSSILMAVGLLTPMVDGITHLDLSVLLPWTIGMCGVVALFARLVSKLFDAHYPIAYHAVIGVVLASTLAIIPTSFASSGEMIWSAVCAVLGAVLAALGGKIRPQEETSES
;
A
#
# COMPACT_ATOMS: atom_id res chain seq x y z
N MET A 1 28.76 4.80 14.57
CA MET A 1 28.09 5.38 13.39
C MET A 1 27.89 4.38 12.24
N LYS A 2 28.88 3.64 11.72
CA LYS A 2 28.68 2.65 10.62
C LYS A 2 27.59 1.60 10.90
N ASN A 3 27.51 1.07 12.13
CA ASN A 3 26.57 -0.01 12.46
C ASN A 3 25.10 0.42 12.47
N THR A 4 24.81 1.68 12.79
CA THR A 4 23.45 2.24 12.80
C THR A 4 22.94 2.51 11.38
N GLN A 5 23.81 3.01 10.49
CA GLN A 5 23.46 3.24 9.09
C GLN A 5 23.18 1.94 8.34
N THR A 6 23.96 0.88 8.60
CA THR A 6 23.74 -0.44 7.99
C THR A 6 22.43 -1.06 8.47
N LYS A 7 22.12 -0.98 9.77
CA LYS A 7 20.84 -1.46 10.32
C LYS A 7 19.64 -0.73 9.72
N ASN A 8 19.74 0.58 9.55
CA ASN A 8 18.70 1.37 8.91
C ASN A 8 18.51 1.02 7.43
N CYS A 9 19.58 0.72 6.69
CA CYS A 9 19.51 0.31 5.29
C CYS A 9 18.83 -1.04 5.13
N ILE A 10 19.19 -2.05 5.96
CA ILE A 10 18.57 -3.38 5.94
C ILE A 10 17.08 -3.27 6.29
N LEU A 11 16.73 -2.48 7.31
CA LEU A 11 15.33 -2.27 7.69
C LEU A 11 14.53 -1.66 6.54
N ARG A 12 15.07 -0.65 5.85
CA ARG A 12 14.41 0.00 4.71
C ARG A 12 14.26 -0.94 3.52
N LEU A 13 15.25 -1.80 3.27
CA LEU A 13 15.17 -2.85 2.25
C LEU A 13 14.06 -3.86 2.56
N LEU A 14 13.98 -4.34 3.81
CA LEU A 14 12.91 -5.23 4.26
C LEU A 14 11.52 -4.58 4.17
N GLN A 15 11.39 -3.31 4.57
CA GLN A 15 10.15 -2.55 4.43
C GLN A 15 9.74 -2.45 2.96
N GLY A 16 10.69 -2.14 2.07
CA GLY A 16 10.48 -2.15 0.63
C GLY A 16 10.00 -3.50 0.12
N ALA A 17 10.63 -4.60 0.55
CA ALA A 17 10.26 -5.95 0.14
C ALA A 17 8.82 -6.31 0.57
N ILE A 18 8.42 -5.94 1.78
CA ILE A 18 7.05 -6.14 2.26
C ILE A 18 6.05 -5.30 1.43
N ILE A 19 6.39 -4.05 1.10
CA ILE A 19 5.55 -3.20 0.24
C ILE A 19 5.42 -3.82 -1.16
N GLY A 20 6.53 -4.28 -1.75
CA GLY A 20 6.55 -4.87 -3.09
C GLY A 20 5.72 -6.16 -3.17
N ALA A 21 5.89 -7.06 -2.20
CA ALA A 21 5.12 -8.28 -2.10
C ALA A 21 3.62 -7.98 -1.84
N GLY A 22 3.32 -7.04 -0.94
CA GLY A 22 1.94 -6.62 -0.65
C GLY A 22 1.23 -5.97 -1.85
N ALA A 23 1.98 -5.38 -2.78
CA ALA A 23 1.41 -4.76 -3.97
C ALA A 23 0.78 -5.76 -4.97
N ILE A 24 1.23 -7.02 -4.94
CA ILE A 24 0.68 -8.10 -5.80
C ILE A 24 -0.59 -8.69 -5.19
N LEU A 25 -0.70 -8.66 -3.86
CA LEU A 25 -1.75 -9.37 -3.14
C LEU A 25 -3.09 -8.64 -3.23
N PRO A 26 -4.18 -9.33 -3.64
CA PRO A 26 -5.51 -8.75 -3.63
C PRO A 26 -5.90 -8.28 -2.22
N GLY A 27 -6.47 -7.09 -2.12
CA GLY A 27 -6.92 -6.54 -0.84
C GLY A 27 -5.85 -5.86 0.00
N ILE A 28 -4.56 -6.03 -0.32
CA ILE A 28 -3.47 -5.36 0.39
C ILE A 28 -2.96 -4.19 -0.45
N SER A 29 -2.95 -3.00 0.13
CA SER A 29 -2.43 -1.81 -0.55
C SER A 29 -0.98 -1.56 -0.17
N GLY A 30 -0.07 -1.64 -1.16
CA GLY A 30 1.32 -1.22 -0.98
C GLY A 30 1.45 0.23 -0.51
N GLY A 31 0.52 1.10 -0.91
CA GLY A 31 0.43 2.48 -0.44
C GLY A 31 0.16 2.60 1.06
N VAL A 32 -0.73 1.75 1.62
CA VAL A 32 -0.96 1.69 3.08
C VAL A 32 0.31 1.24 3.80
N LEU A 33 0.97 0.21 3.31
CA LEU A 33 2.24 -0.24 3.89
C LEU A 33 3.32 0.85 3.83
N ALA A 34 3.37 1.63 2.75
CA ALA A 34 4.27 2.78 2.64
C ALA A 34 3.96 3.87 3.67
N VAL A 35 2.68 4.13 3.96
CA VAL A 35 2.27 5.06 5.04
C VAL A 35 2.69 4.51 6.40
N ILE A 36 2.42 3.24 6.66
CA ILE A 36 2.78 2.54 7.90
C ILE A 36 4.29 2.64 8.19
N PHE A 37 5.11 2.41 7.17
CA PHE A 37 6.58 2.45 7.32
C PHE A 37 7.16 3.87 7.25
N GLY A 38 6.32 4.91 7.12
CA GLY A 38 6.76 6.30 7.00
C GLY A 38 7.49 6.62 5.69
N ILE A 39 7.27 5.82 4.65
CA ILE A 39 7.91 5.94 3.33
C ILE A 39 7.07 6.81 2.39
N TYR A 40 5.76 6.82 2.59
CA TYR A 40 4.82 7.51 1.71
C TYR A 40 5.12 9.00 1.54
N ARG A 41 5.29 9.73 2.66
CA ARG A 41 5.55 11.17 2.62
C ARG A 41 6.85 11.53 1.91
N PRO A 42 8.02 10.91 2.22
CA PRO A 42 9.25 11.08 1.44
C PRO A 42 9.12 10.73 -0.06
N ALA A 43 8.36 9.68 -0.39
CA ALA A 43 8.13 9.30 -1.78
C ALA A 43 7.28 10.35 -2.52
N MET A 44 6.21 10.86 -1.90
CA MET A 44 5.40 11.93 -2.45
C MET A 44 6.17 13.24 -2.58
N GLU A 45 7.02 13.59 -1.61
CA GLU A 45 7.88 14.77 -1.69
C GLU A 45 8.88 14.65 -2.84
N LEU A 46 9.45 13.46 -3.09
CA LEU A 46 10.31 13.21 -4.24
C LEU A 46 9.58 13.43 -5.56
N LEU A 47 8.34 12.99 -5.67
CA LEU A 47 7.52 13.14 -6.89
C LEU A 47 7.13 14.59 -7.16
N THR A 48 6.87 15.36 -6.11
CA THR A 48 6.36 16.73 -6.23
C THR A 48 7.47 17.77 -6.26
N HIS A 49 8.53 17.57 -5.47
CA HIS A 49 9.67 18.48 -5.33
C HIS A 49 11.01 17.74 -5.43
N PRO A 50 11.33 17.11 -6.59
CA PRO A 50 12.48 16.21 -6.74
C PRO A 50 13.82 16.86 -6.36
N LYS A 51 14.01 18.13 -6.72
CA LYS A 51 15.26 18.86 -6.42
C LYS A 51 15.54 19.03 -4.92
N ARG A 52 14.49 19.13 -4.08
CA ARG A 52 14.62 19.28 -2.62
C ARG A 52 14.66 17.91 -1.92
N ALA A 53 13.81 16.99 -2.35
CA ALA A 53 13.64 15.70 -1.71
C ALA A 53 14.78 14.72 -2.05
N PHE A 54 15.33 14.77 -3.27
CA PHE A 54 16.37 13.84 -3.71
C PHE A 54 17.61 13.85 -2.80
N PRO A 55 18.25 14.99 -2.49
CA PRO A 55 19.42 15.01 -1.62
C PRO A 55 19.13 14.46 -0.21
N ARG A 56 17.88 14.64 0.28
CA ARG A 56 17.46 14.25 1.63
C ARG A 56 17.11 12.77 1.75
N TYR A 57 16.41 12.21 0.75
CA TYR A 57 15.77 10.88 0.88
C TYR A 57 16.32 9.80 -0.07
N TRP A 58 17.24 10.12 -0.99
CA TRP A 58 17.67 9.19 -2.03
C TRP A 58 18.19 7.85 -1.52
N ARG A 59 18.98 7.84 -0.43
CA ARG A 59 19.52 6.60 0.17
C ARG A 59 18.41 5.71 0.71
N MET A 60 17.45 6.33 1.40
CA MET A 60 16.29 5.63 1.95
C MET A 60 15.41 5.08 0.82
N LEU A 61 15.05 5.93 -0.14
CA LEU A 61 14.18 5.56 -1.26
C LEU A 61 14.84 4.55 -2.19
N LEU A 62 16.16 4.61 -2.37
CA LEU A 62 16.90 3.60 -3.12
C LEU A 62 16.84 2.24 -2.42
N ALA A 63 17.11 2.18 -1.11
CA ALA A 63 17.00 0.93 -0.34
C ALA A 63 15.58 0.35 -0.37
N VAL A 64 14.57 1.21 -0.20
CA VAL A 64 13.16 0.82 -0.31
C VAL A 64 12.83 0.35 -1.73
N GLY A 65 13.29 1.05 -2.76
CA GLY A 65 13.06 0.69 -4.16
C GLY A 65 13.68 -0.65 -4.53
N ILE A 66 14.93 -0.90 -4.12
CA ILE A 66 15.58 -2.21 -4.31
C ILE A 66 14.76 -3.28 -3.56
N GLY A 67 14.40 -3.03 -2.31
CA GLY A 67 13.55 -3.93 -1.54
C GLY A 67 12.22 -4.20 -2.23
N TRP A 68 11.57 -3.16 -2.76
CA TRP A 68 10.31 -3.27 -3.49
C TRP A 68 10.42 -4.19 -4.71
N VAL A 69 11.48 -4.01 -5.53
CA VAL A 69 11.74 -4.88 -6.68
C VAL A 69 11.95 -6.32 -6.24
N LEU A 70 12.80 -6.53 -5.22
CA LEU A 70 13.05 -7.87 -4.67
C LEU A 70 11.79 -8.50 -4.09
N GLY A 71 10.96 -7.71 -3.40
CA GLY A 71 9.70 -8.17 -2.84
C GLY A 71 8.65 -8.46 -3.91
N PHE A 72 8.59 -7.64 -4.96
CA PHE A 72 7.69 -7.84 -6.07
C PHE A 72 8.08 -9.07 -6.91
N LEU A 73 9.36 -9.18 -7.30
CA LEU A 73 9.83 -10.27 -8.16
C LEU A 73 10.10 -11.57 -7.40
N GLY A 74 10.65 -11.48 -6.19
CA GLY A 74 11.12 -12.63 -5.43
C GLY A 74 10.34 -12.91 -4.14
N GLY A 75 9.66 -11.90 -3.58
CA GLY A 75 8.85 -12.03 -2.36
C GLY A 75 7.58 -12.86 -2.55
N GLY A 76 7.25 -13.14 -3.80
CA GLY A 76 6.31 -14.17 -4.14
C GLY A 76 6.58 -15.50 -3.43
N GLY A 77 7.83 -15.91 -3.23
CA GLY A 77 8.14 -17.24 -2.70
C GLY A 77 7.64 -17.48 -1.26
N ALA A 78 8.06 -16.70 -0.29
CA ALA A 78 7.68 -16.93 1.11
C ALA A 78 6.24 -16.48 1.41
N ILE A 79 5.82 -15.34 0.87
CA ILE A 79 4.45 -14.83 1.04
C ILE A 79 3.47 -15.66 0.22
N LEU A 80 3.80 -16.02 -1.02
CA LEU A 80 3.02 -16.97 -1.83
C LEU A 80 2.98 -18.35 -1.16
N ALA A 81 4.06 -18.84 -0.55
CA ALA A 81 4.02 -20.08 0.22
C ALA A 81 3.04 -19.99 1.39
N LEU A 82 3.00 -18.86 2.10
CA LEU A 82 2.03 -18.63 3.17
C LEU A 82 0.59 -18.57 2.61
N PHE A 83 0.39 -17.90 1.48
CA PHE A 83 -0.91 -17.84 0.79
C PHE A 83 -1.31 -19.20 0.21
N HIS A 84 -0.36 -19.99 -0.30
CA HIS A 84 -0.63 -21.35 -0.78
C HIS A 84 -0.99 -22.32 0.36
N GLN A 85 -0.48 -22.11 1.58
CA GLN A 85 -0.89 -22.91 2.74
C GLN A 85 -2.29 -22.55 3.22
N SER A 86 -2.59 -21.26 3.38
CA SER A 86 -3.92 -20.74 3.68
C SER A 86 -3.98 -19.25 3.38
N GLU A 87 -4.74 -18.89 2.35
CA GLU A 87 -5.04 -17.51 2.00
C GLU A 87 -5.70 -16.76 3.16
N THR A 88 -6.57 -17.44 3.89
CA THR A 88 -7.30 -16.92 5.05
C THR A 88 -6.35 -16.51 6.17
N VAL A 89 -5.41 -17.38 6.56
CA VAL A 89 -4.43 -17.11 7.62
C VAL A 89 -3.50 -15.97 7.23
N ALA A 90 -3.01 -16.00 5.98
CA ALA A 90 -2.15 -14.94 5.45
C ALA A 90 -2.88 -13.57 5.46
N THR A 91 -4.11 -13.53 4.97
CA THR A 91 -4.93 -12.31 4.98
C THR A 91 -5.12 -11.78 6.41
N CYS A 92 -5.39 -12.65 7.39
CA CYS A 92 -5.53 -12.26 8.79
C CYS A 92 -4.25 -11.67 9.38
N LEU A 93 -3.07 -12.19 9.01
CA LEU A 93 -1.79 -11.59 9.39
C LEU A 93 -1.69 -10.14 8.91
N PHE A 94 -2.04 -9.88 7.65
CA PHE A 94 -2.01 -8.53 7.08
C PHE A 94 -3.06 -7.61 7.69
N ILE A 95 -4.27 -8.11 7.95
CA ILE A 95 -5.29 -7.36 8.71
C ILE A 95 -4.73 -6.93 10.07
N GLY A 96 -4.06 -7.85 10.77
CA GLY A 96 -3.38 -7.54 12.02
C GLY A 96 -2.33 -6.45 11.87
N LEU A 97 -1.44 -6.56 10.88
CA LEU A 97 -0.43 -5.54 10.60
C LEU A 97 -1.08 -4.15 10.39
N ILE A 98 -2.14 -4.07 9.59
CA ILE A 98 -2.86 -2.82 9.33
C ILE A 98 -3.49 -2.26 10.62
N LEU A 99 -4.23 -3.09 11.36
CA LEU A 99 -4.89 -2.68 12.59
C LEU A 99 -3.89 -2.24 13.67
N GLY A 100 -2.72 -2.89 13.75
CA GLY A 100 -1.67 -2.52 14.69
C GLY A 100 -1.05 -1.14 14.42
N THR A 101 -1.14 -0.63 13.19
CA THR A 101 -0.66 0.72 12.84
C THR A 101 -1.73 1.80 12.95
N LEU A 102 -3.00 1.41 13.04
CA LEU A 102 -4.13 2.34 13.08
C LEU A 102 -4.03 3.39 14.21
N PRO A 103 -3.60 3.03 15.44
CA PRO A 103 -3.42 4.00 16.51
C PRO A 103 -2.40 5.09 16.17
N GLU A 104 -1.33 4.75 15.45
CA GLU A 104 -0.31 5.72 15.04
C GLU A 104 -0.83 6.64 13.92
N LEU A 105 -1.52 6.06 12.92
CA LEU A 105 -2.18 6.84 11.87
C LEU A 105 -3.22 7.80 12.46
N TRP A 106 -3.97 7.35 13.47
CA TRP A 106 -4.95 8.18 14.17
C TRP A 106 -4.30 9.34 14.92
N ARG A 107 -3.16 9.09 15.54
CA ARG A 107 -2.36 10.12 16.24
C ARG A 107 -1.83 11.15 15.23
N GLU A 108 -1.26 10.67 14.13
CA GLU A 108 -0.72 11.52 13.07
C GLU A 108 -1.82 12.39 12.43
N ALA A 109 -2.98 11.80 12.12
CA ALA A 109 -4.13 12.52 11.58
C ALA A 109 -4.63 13.65 12.52
N GLY A 110 -4.42 13.51 13.82
CA GLY A 110 -4.78 14.51 14.82
C GLY A 110 -3.68 15.52 15.13
N ALA A 111 -2.48 15.41 14.56
CA ALA A 111 -1.32 16.25 14.90
C ALA A 111 -1.54 17.76 14.68
N GLN A 112 -2.35 18.12 13.68
CA GLN A 112 -2.72 19.51 13.38
C GLN A 112 -4.14 19.89 13.83
N GLY A 113 -4.70 19.15 14.80
CA GLY A 113 -6.05 19.35 15.31
C GLY A 113 -7.10 18.53 14.53
N ARG A 114 -8.28 18.40 15.14
CA ARG A 114 -9.41 17.65 14.57
C ARG A 114 -10.58 18.58 14.37
N ARG A 115 -10.98 18.76 13.11
CA ARG A 115 -12.15 19.57 12.72
C ARG A 115 -13.28 18.65 12.31
N ARG A 116 -14.53 19.12 12.34
CA ARG A 116 -15.72 18.35 11.88
C ARG A 116 -15.55 17.82 10.45
N GLY A 117 -14.93 18.60 9.56
CA GLY A 117 -14.63 18.18 8.19
C GLY A 117 -13.69 16.96 8.09
N ALA A 118 -12.82 16.73 9.07
CA ALA A 118 -11.94 15.57 9.11
C ALA A 118 -12.73 14.26 9.33
N TYR A 119 -13.69 14.25 10.26
CA TYR A 119 -14.55 13.08 10.47
C TYR A 119 -15.48 12.82 9.28
N LEU A 120 -15.98 13.91 8.66
CA LEU A 120 -16.78 13.79 7.44
C LEU A 120 -15.96 13.16 6.30
N SER A 121 -14.70 13.59 6.10
CA SER A 121 -13.83 13.02 5.07
C SER A 121 -13.54 11.54 5.30
N LEU A 122 -13.31 11.12 6.56
CA LEU A 122 -13.17 9.73 6.94
C LEU A 122 -14.42 8.92 6.54
N SER A 123 -15.60 9.40 6.94
CA SER A 123 -16.85 8.69 6.65
C SER A 123 -17.14 8.61 5.15
N VAL A 124 -16.94 9.71 4.43
CA VAL A 124 -17.17 9.76 2.96
C VAL A 124 -16.19 8.85 2.23
N SER A 125 -14.89 8.91 2.55
CA SER A 125 -13.89 8.06 1.90
C SER A 125 -14.09 6.58 2.23
N PHE A 126 -14.46 6.26 3.49
CA PHE A 126 -14.81 4.92 3.89
C PHE A 126 -16.00 4.38 3.09
N LEU A 127 -17.12 5.11 3.08
CA LEU A 127 -18.35 4.67 2.40
C LEU A 127 -18.15 4.58 0.88
N ALA A 128 -17.47 5.56 0.28
CA ALA A 128 -17.20 5.57 -1.16
C ALA A 128 -16.36 4.36 -1.59
N LEU A 129 -15.22 4.13 -0.92
CA LEU A 129 -14.36 3.00 -1.27
C LEU A 129 -15.02 1.66 -0.92
N PHE A 130 -15.67 1.55 0.25
CA PHE A 130 -16.34 0.33 0.64
C PHE A 130 -17.46 -0.05 -0.34
N ALA A 131 -18.25 0.93 -0.81
CA ALA A 131 -19.26 0.70 -1.84
C ALA A 131 -18.65 0.22 -3.15
N VAL A 132 -17.53 0.83 -3.59
CA VAL A 132 -16.80 0.39 -4.79
C VAL A 132 -16.29 -1.05 -4.61
N LEU A 133 -15.65 -1.38 -3.49
CA LEU A 133 -15.12 -2.72 -3.24
C LEU A 133 -16.23 -3.78 -3.14
N MET A 134 -17.37 -3.43 -2.55
CA MET A 134 -18.54 -4.33 -2.51
C MET A 134 -19.16 -4.49 -3.90
N ALA A 135 -19.26 -3.42 -4.68
CA ALA A 135 -19.69 -3.52 -6.07
C ALA A 135 -18.76 -4.42 -6.90
N VAL A 136 -17.44 -4.30 -6.72
CA VAL A 136 -16.45 -5.17 -7.35
C VAL A 136 -16.59 -6.62 -6.87
N ARG A 137 -16.80 -6.83 -5.57
CA ARG A 137 -16.90 -8.18 -4.98
C ARG A 137 -18.16 -8.94 -5.41
N PHE A 138 -19.30 -8.24 -5.54
CA PHE A 138 -20.60 -8.84 -5.85
C PHE A 138 -21.06 -8.57 -7.28
N GLY A 139 -20.39 -7.69 -8.00
CA GLY A 139 -20.68 -7.37 -9.40
C GLY A 139 -20.11 -8.44 -10.34
N SER A 140 -20.82 -8.65 -11.44
CA SER A 140 -20.32 -9.45 -12.57
C SER A 140 -19.65 -8.47 -13.54
N PHE A 141 -18.32 -8.45 -13.56
CA PHE A 141 -17.56 -7.65 -14.52
C PHE A 141 -17.16 -8.53 -15.71
N SER A 142 -17.29 -7.99 -16.91
CA SER A 142 -16.75 -8.65 -18.10
C SER A 142 -15.22 -8.59 -18.07
N GLU A 143 -14.59 -9.68 -18.47
CA GLU A 143 -13.14 -9.72 -18.63
C GLU A 143 -12.69 -8.67 -19.64
N MET A 144 -11.67 -7.90 -19.27
CA MET A 144 -11.06 -6.95 -20.18
C MET A 144 -9.95 -7.62 -21.00
N PRO A 145 -9.80 -7.27 -22.28
CA PRO A 145 -8.75 -7.88 -23.11
C PRO A 145 -7.36 -7.49 -22.61
N ALA A 146 -6.48 -8.50 -22.51
CA ALA A 146 -5.07 -8.33 -22.15
C ALA A 146 -4.28 -7.79 -23.35
N ASN A 147 -4.46 -6.51 -23.65
CA ASN A 147 -3.84 -5.78 -24.76
C ASN A 147 -3.24 -4.46 -24.25
N PHE A 148 -2.70 -3.65 -25.15
CA PHE A 148 -2.11 -2.35 -24.83
C PHE A 148 -3.05 -1.47 -23.97
N GLY A 149 -4.33 -1.37 -24.33
CA GLY A 149 -5.33 -0.59 -23.59
C GLY A 149 -5.59 -1.16 -22.18
N GLY A 150 -5.71 -2.47 -22.08
CA GLY A 150 -5.86 -3.18 -20.80
C GLY A 150 -4.65 -2.97 -19.88
N PHE A 151 -3.43 -3.09 -20.39
CA PHE A 151 -2.22 -2.87 -19.60
C PHE A 151 -1.99 -1.38 -19.27
N LEU A 152 -2.41 -0.46 -20.15
CA LEU A 152 -2.44 0.97 -19.84
C LEU A 152 -3.39 1.26 -18.65
N PHE A 153 -4.57 0.66 -18.66
CA PHE A 153 -5.54 0.74 -17.56
C PHE A 153 -4.97 0.16 -16.25
N CYS A 154 -4.24 -0.97 -16.33
CA CYS A 154 -3.51 -1.50 -15.18
C CYS A 154 -2.54 -0.45 -14.60
N GLY A 155 -1.77 0.19 -15.46
CA GLY A 155 -0.82 1.25 -15.05
C GLY A 155 -1.52 2.45 -14.41
N VAL A 156 -2.64 2.90 -14.98
CA VAL A 156 -3.47 3.98 -14.42
C VAL A 156 -3.96 3.63 -13.01
N LEU A 157 -4.52 2.45 -12.80
CA LEU A 157 -4.97 2.00 -11.48
C LEU A 157 -3.81 1.88 -10.48
N TRP A 158 -2.66 1.40 -10.90
CA TRP A 158 -1.47 1.33 -10.06
C TRP A 158 -0.93 2.70 -9.69
N GLY A 159 -0.95 3.64 -10.63
CA GLY A 159 -0.61 5.05 -10.39
C GLY A 159 -1.49 5.67 -9.31
N PHE A 160 -2.79 5.46 -9.36
CA PHE A 160 -3.71 5.90 -8.32
C PHE A 160 -3.44 5.22 -6.97
N SER A 161 -3.21 3.90 -6.95
CA SER A 161 -2.88 3.16 -5.72
C SER A 161 -1.55 3.60 -5.09
N PHE A 162 -0.63 4.11 -5.89
CA PHE A 162 0.62 4.68 -5.41
C PHE A 162 0.42 6.05 -4.76
N ILE A 163 -0.44 6.89 -5.35
CA ILE A 163 -0.70 8.26 -4.87
C ILE A 163 -1.73 8.27 -3.74
N ILE A 164 -2.74 7.40 -3.80
CA ILE A 164 -3.83 7.33 -2.82
C ILE A 164 -3.61 6.10 -1.94
N PRO A 165 -3.10 6.27 -0.72
CA PRO A 165 -2.88 5.14 0.17
C PRO A 165 -4.19 4.41 0.47
N GLY A 166 -4.18 3.09 0.39
CA GLY A 166 -5.35 2.25 0.67
C GLY A 166 -6.21 1.91 -0.54
N MET A 167 -5.98 2.52 -1.70
CA MET A 167 -6.63 2.08 -2.93
C MET A 167 -6.04 0.73 -3.35
N THR A 168 -6.88 -0.29 -3.43
CA THR A 168 -6.50 -1.66 -3.85
C THR A 168 -6.75 -1.85 -5.33
N SER A 169 -5.78 -1.50 -6.18
CA SER A 169 -5.87 -1.73 -7.63
C SER A 169 -5.91 -3.22 -7.96
N SER A 170 -5.20 -4.06 -7.21
CA SER A 170 -5.16 -5.51 -7.43
C SER A 170 -6.54 -6.16 -7.37
N SER A 171 -7.41 -5.74 -6.45
CA SER A 171 -8.78 -6.28 -6.38
C SER A 171 -9.62 -5.92 -7.61
N ILE A 172 -9.48 -4.69 -8.12
CA ILE A 172 -10.18 -4.26 -9.34
C ILE A 172 -9.64 -5.02 -10.56
N LEU A 173 -8.31 -5.13 -10.68
CA LEU A 173 -7.68 -5.86 -11.78
C LEU A 173 -7.99 -7.35 -11.77
N MET A 174 -8.13 -7.94 -10.58
CA MET A 174 -8.57 -9.32 -10.43
C MET A 174 -10.01 -9.51 -10.93
N ALA A 175 -10.91 -8.58 -10.59
CA ALA A 175 -12.31 -8.64 -11.00
C ALA A 175 -12.51 -8.51 -12.52
N VAL A 176 -11.61 -7.80 -13.22
CA VAL A 176 -11.63 -7.67 -14.69
C VAL A 176 -10.67 -8.62 -15.40
N GLY A 177 -10.05 -9.58 -14.68
CA GLY A 177 -9.18 -10.62 -15.26
C GLY A 177 -7.78 -10.16 -15.69
N LEU A 178 -7.38 -8.90 -15.40
CA LEU A 178 -6.09 -8.36 -15.84
C LEU A 178 -4.95 -8.51 -14.84
N LEU A 179 -5.21 -8.90 -13.59
CA LEU A 179 -4.16 -8.99 -12.58
C LEU A 179 -3.09 -10.01 -12.94
N THR A 180 -3.49 -11.25 -13.26
CA THR A 180 -2.55 -12.32 -13.57
C THR A 180 -1.73 -12.04 -14.84
N PRO A 181 -2.34 -11.66 -15.98
CA PRO A 181 -1.55 -11.32 -17.18
C PRO A 181 -0.57 -10.15 -16.95
N MET A 182 -0.97 -9.15 -16.15
CA MET A 182 -0.09 -8.02 -15.81
C MET A 182 1.10 -8.47 -14.97
N VAL A 183 0.87 -9.22 -13.87
CA VAL A 183 1.94 -9.68 -12.99
C VAL A 183 2.90 -10.60 -13.73
N ASP A 184 2.38 -11.51 -14.52
CA ASP A 184 3.17 -12.43 -15.35
C ASP A 184 4.05 -11.65 -16.34
N GLY A 185 3.48 -10.72 -17.09
CA GLY A 185 4.24 -9.90 -18.02
C GLY A 185 5.31 -9.04 -17.35
N ILE A 186 5.03 -8.47 -16.16
CA ILE A 186 6.04 -7.70 -15.40
C ILE A 186 7.17 -8.61 -14.90
N THR A 187 6.86 -9.79 -14.38
CA THR A 187 7.86 -10.74 -13.85
C THR A 187 8.78 -11.28 -14.94
N HIS A 188 8.26 -11.49 -16.15
CA HIS A 188 9.03 -11.93 -17.33
C HIS A 188 9.62 -10.76 -18.13
N LEU A 189 9.49 -9.52 -17.65
CA LEU A 189 9.99 -8.29 -18.31
C LEU A 189 9.45 -8.11 -19.74
N ASP A 190 8.20 -8.54 -19.98
CA ASP A 190 7.55 -8.37 -21.27
C ASP A 190 7.28 -6.89 -21.56
N LEU A 191 7.93 -6.36 -22.60
CA LEU A 191 7.80 -4.96 -22.99
C LEU A 191 6.38 -4.62 -23.47
N SER A 192 5.65 -5.57 -23.99
CA SER A 192 4.25 -5.36 -24.42
C SER A 192 3.32 -5.05 -23.24
N VAL A 193 3.69 -5.49 -22.04
CA VAL A 193 3.02 -5.21 -20.76
C VAL A 193 3.65 -4.02 -20.05
N LEU A 194 4.98 -4.02 -19.92
CA LEU A 194 5.72 -3.01 -19.17
C LEU A 194 5.55 -1.60 -19.72
N LEU A 195 5.59 -1.43 -21.06
CA LEU A 195 5.49 -0.11 -21.67
C LEU A 195 4.13 0.55 -21.39
N PRO A 196 2.96 -0.04 -21.74
CA PRO A 196 1.68 0.58 -21.48
C PRO A 196 1.42 0.74 -19.98
N TRP A 197 1.82 -0.23 -19.16
CA TRP A 197 1.70 -0.14 -17.71
C TRP A 197 2.50 1.03 -17.13
N THR A 198 3.76 1.18 -17.53
CA THR A 198 4.61 2.30 -17.08
C THR A 198 4.08 3.64 -17.57
N ILE A 199 3.61 3.74 -18.82
CA ILE A 199 3.00 4.96 -19.36
C ILE A 199 1.77 5.36 -18.53
N GLY A 200 0.86 4.43 -18.26
CA GLY A 200 -0.32 4.68 -17.44
C GLY A 200 0.02 5.14 -16.03
N MET A 201 0.94 4.44 -15.37
CA MET A 201 1.39 4.75 -14.01
C MET A 201 2.08 6.13 -13.95
N CYS A 202 3.05 6.37 -14.81
CA CYS A 202 3.77 7.66 -14.86
C CYS A 202 2.85 8.81 -15.22
N GLY A 203 1.89 8.60 -16.12
CA GLY A 203 0.89 9.62 -16.51
C GLY A 203 0.05 10.05 -15.31
N VAL A 204 -0.49 9.10 -14.55
CA VAL A 204 -1.27 9.41 -13.33
C VAL A 204 -0.40 10.10 -12.29
N VAL A 205 0.80 9.57 -12.03
CA VAL A 205 1.73 10.16 -11.05
C VAL A 205 2.07 11.60 -11.44
N ALA A 206 2.41 11.87 -12.71
CA ALA A 206 2.77 13.20 -13.17
C ALA A 206 1.60 14.21 -13.06
N LEU A 207 0.38 13.77 -13.35
CA LEU A 207 -0.81 14.63 -13.31
C LEU A 207 -1.32 14.87 -11.90
N PHE A 208 -1.40 13.83 -11.08
CA PHE A 208 -2.12 13.87 -9.81
C PHE A 208 -1.24 13.98 -8.56
N ALA A 209 0.07 13.62 -8.60
CA ALA A 209 0.92 13.67 -7.42
C ALA A 209 0.97 15.09 -6.81
N ARG A 210 1.09 16.13 -7.65
CA ARG A 210 1.09 17.53 -7.19
C ARG A 210 -0.24 17.96 -6.58
N LEU A 211 -1.35 17.49 -7.14
CA LEU A 211 -2.69 17.79 -6.62
C LEU A 211 -2.88 17.17 -5.24
N VAL A 212 -2.51 15.91 -5.09
CA VAL A 212 -2.62 15.18 -3.81
C VAL A 212 -1.68 15.79 -2.78
N SER A 213 -0.43 16.11 -3.14
CA SER A 213 0.51 16.79 -2.24
C SER A 213 -0.05 18.12 -1.74
N LYS A 214 -0.57 18.97 -2.63
CA LYS A 214 -1.20 20.24 -2.25
C LYS A 214 -2.39 20.04 -1.32
N LEU A 215 -3.19 18.98 -1.52
CA LEU A 215 -4.30 18.66 -0.65
C LEU A 215 -3.83 18.28 0.76
N PHE A 216 -2.75 17.49 0.86
CA PHE A 216 -2.13 17.16 2.14
C PHE A 216 -1.54 18.39 2.83
N ASP A 217 -0.88 19.29 2.08
CA ASP A 217 -0.29 20.51 2.65
C ASP A 217 -1.35 21.52 3.11
N ALA A 218 -2.42 21.71 2.31
CA ALA A 218 -3.46 22.69 2.62
C ALA A 218 -4.50 22.19 3.63
N HIS A 219 -4.81 20.87 3.62
CA HIS A 219 -5.89 20.28 4.39
C HIS A 219 -5.45 18.99 5.10
N TYR A 220 -4.30 19.03 5.77
CA TYR A 220 -3.67 17.88 6.42
C TYR A 220 -4.63 17.00 7.24
N PRO A 221 -5.45 17.54 8.20
CA PRO A 221 -6.35 16.71 8.98
C PRO A 221 -7.42 16.01 8.13
N ILE A 222 -7.94 16.69 7.09
CA ILE A 222 -8.95 16.14 6.19
C ILE A 222 -8.35 15.01 5.35
N ALA A 223 -7.17 15.23 4.77
CA ALA A 223 -6.48 14.24 3.94
C ALA A 223 -6.09 12.98 4.74
N TYR A 224 -5.52 13.14 5.94
CA TYR A 224 -5.17 11.99 6.77
C TYR A 224 -6.38 11.20 7.28
N HIS A 225 -7.47 11.88 7.64
CA HIS A 225 -8.70 11.17 8.02
C HIS A 225 -9.34 10.46 6.82
N ALA A 226 -9.25 11.04 5.61
CA ALA A 226 -9.66 10.33 4.39
C ALA A 226 -8.84 9.05 4.17
N VAL A 227 -7.51 9.10 4.37
CA VAL A 227 -6.65 7.91 4.31
C VAL A 227 -7.09 6.85 5.32
N ILE A 228 -7.40 7.24 6.57
CA ILE A 228 -7.89 6.29 7.57
C ILE A 228 -9.21 5.65 7.10
N GLY A 229 -10.12 6.43 6.55
CA GLY A 229 -11.38 5.91 6.00
C GLY A 229 -11.15 4.88 4.90
N VAL A 230 -10.23 5.18 3.98
CA VAL A 230 -9.82 4.26 2.90
C VAL A 230 -9.18 2.97 3.46
N VAL A 231 -8.27 3.10 4.45
CA VAL A 231 -7.62 1.96 5.12
C VAL A 231 -8.65 1.06 5.82
N LEU A 232 -9.60 1.66 6.54
CA LEU A 232 -10.65 0.91 7.22
C LEU A 232 -11.57 0.20 6.22
N ALA A 233 -11.96 0.86 5.13
CA ALA A 233 -12.80 0.28 4.09
C ALA A 233 -12.13 -0.92 3.42
N SER A 234 -10.88 -0.79 3.01
CA SER A 234 -10.12 -1.87 2.39
C SER A 234 -9.90 -3.04 3.35
N THR A 235 -9.56 -2.75 4.62
CA THR A 235 -9.38 -3.78 5.64
C THR A 235 -10.68 -4.56 5.88
N LEU A 236 -11.80 -3.86 6.03
CA LEU A 236 -13.10 -4.50 6.23
C LEU A 236 -13.52 -5.37 5.05
N ALA A 237 -13.21 -4.93 3.82
CA ALA A 237 -13.57 -5.65 2.60
C ALA A 237 -12.84 -7.00 2.44
N ILE A 238 -11.63 -7.15 3.03
CA ILE A 238 -10.83 -8.37 2.93
C ILE A 238 -11.01 -9.32 4.13
N ILE A 239 -11.82 -8.96 5.13
CA ILE A 239 -12.05 -9.84 6.28
C ILE A 239 -12.65 -11.17 5.77
N PRO A 240 -12.01 -12.32 6.09
CA PRO A 240 -12.55 -13.62 5.72
C PRO A 240 -13.90 -13.87 6.41
N THR A 241 -14.89 -14.31 5.64
CA THR A 241 -16.23 -14.61 6.13
C THR A 241 -16.46 -16.10 6.35
N SER A 242 -15.54 -16.94 5.91
CA SER A 242 -15.60 -18.40 6.04
C SER A 242 -14.21 -18.96 6.37
N PHE A 243 -14.19 -20.03 7.16
CA PHE A 243 -12.99 -20.76 7.54
C PHE A 243 -13.20 -22.22 7.20
N ALA A 244 -12.17 -22.88 6.63
CA ALA A 244 -12.25 -24.28 6.22
C ALA A 244 -12.28 -25.23 7.43
N SER A 245 -11.72 -24.81 8.56
CA SER A 245 -11.69 -25.60 9.80
C SER A 245 -11.57 -24.72 11.05
N SER A 246 -11.90 -25.29 12.21
CA SER A 246 -11.67 -24.62 13.50
C SER A 246 -10.18 -24.33 13.74
N GLY A 247 -9.27 -25.17 13.23
CA GLY A 247 -7.83 -24.95 13.27
C GLY A 247 -7.41 -23.71 12.46
N GLU A 248 -7.95 -23.55 11.26
CA GLU A 248 -7.70 -22.38 10.43
C GLU A 248 -8.20 -21.10 11.10
N MET A 249 -9.36 -21.13 11.74
CA MET A 249 -9.89 -19.99 12.49
C MET A 249 -8.95 -19.58 13.65
N ILE A 250 -8.43 -20.55 14.41
CA ILE A 250 -7.49 -20.31 15.52
C ILE A 250 -6.19 -19.70 14.96
N TRP A 251 -5.60 -20.30 13.94
CA TRP A 251 -4.37 -19.79 13.33
C TRP A 251 -4.55 -18.40 12.71
N SER A 252 -5.70 -18.13 12.11
CA SER A 252 -6.05 -16.80 11.61
C SER A 252 -6.10 -15.76 12.71
N ALA A 253 -6.71 -16.07 13.85
CA ALA A 253 -6.75 -15.18 15.00
C ALA A 253 -5.34 -14.95 15.59
N VAL A 254 -4.53 -16.01 15.73
CA VAL A 254 -3.14 -15.91 16.19
C VAL A 254 -2.31 -15.03 15.26
N CYS A 255 -2.41 -15.24 13.95
CA CYS A 255 -1.68 -14.44 12.95
C CYS A 255 -2.14 -13.00 12.95
N ALA A 256 -3.43 -12.71 13.11
CA ALA A 256 -3.92 -11.33 13.23
C ALA A 256 -3.34 -10.64 14.47
N VAL A 257 -3.31 -11.30 15.62
CA VAL A 257 -2.71 -10.74 16.84
C VAL A 257 -1.20 -10.55 16.66
N LEU A 258 -0.49 -11.53 16.09
CA LEU A 258 0.94 -11.41 15.79
C LEU A 258 1.23 -10.23 14.86
N GLY A 259 0.45 -10.07 13.78
CA GLY A 259 0.56 -8.93 12.87
C GLY A 259 0.38 -7.61 13.60
N ALA A 260 -0.65 -7.48 14.44
CA ALA A 260 -0.91 -6.27 15.21
C ALA A 260 0.23 -5.94 16.18
N VAL A 261 0.76 -6.93 16.88
CA VAL A 261 1.90 -6.75 17.81
C VAL A 261 3.16 -6.34 17.03
N LEU A 262 3.47 -7.02 15.92
CA LEU A 262 4.64 -6.69 15.08
C LEU A 262 4.57 -5.26 14.56
N ALA A 263 3.39 -4.83 14.09
CA ALA A 263 3.18 -3.47 13.60
C ALA A 263 3.30 -2.43 14.72
N ALA A 264 2.70 -2.68 15.87
CA ALA A 264 2.78 -1.79 17.04
C ALA A 264 4.22 -1.65 17.59
N LEU A 265 5.01 -2.74 17.56
CA LEU A 265 6.42 -2.70 17.94
C LEU A 265 7.26 -2.00 16.87
N GLY A 266 7.00 -2.26 15.58
CA GLY A 266 7.69 -1.62 14.47
C GLY A 266 7.51 -0.11 14.44
N GLY A 267 6.33 0.39 14.81
CA GLY A 267 6.05 1.82 14.93
C GLY A 267 6.90 2.52 16.01
N LYS A 268 7.27 1.80 17.07
CA LYS A 268 8.16 2.33 18.13
C LYS A 268 9.64 2.39 17.73
N ILE A 269 10.06 1.64 16.70
CA ILE A 269 11.45 1.54 16.21
C ILE A 269 11.72 2.57 15.10
N ARG A 270 10.87 3.57 14.90
CA ARG A 270 11.17 4.63 13.93
C ARG A 270 12.49 5.33 14.33
N PRO A 271 13.50 5.38 13.45
CA PRO A 271 14.62 6.27 13.67
C PRO A 271 14.02 7.68 13.79
N GLN A 272 14.31 8.37 14.88
CA GLN A 272 14.09 9.82 14.97
C GLN A 272 14.80 10.42 13.76
N GLU A 273 14.04 11.07 12.87
CA GLU A 273 14.66 11.92 11.86
C GLU A 273 15.49 12.93 12.65
N GLU A 274 16.80 12.85 12.50
CA GLU A 274 17.68 13.94 12.91
C GLU A 274 17.17 15.17 12.17
N THR A 275 16.44 16.00 12.87
CA THR A 275 16.25 17.40 12.51
C THR A 275 17.63 18.03 12.56
N SER A 276 18.37 17.90 11.48
CA SER A 276 19.51 18.77 11.22
C SER A 276 18.92 20.12 10.82
N GLU A 277 18.53 20.88 11.83
CA GLU A 277 18.57 22.34 11.78
C GLU A 277 20.04 22.73 11.68
N SER A 278 20.45 23.16 10.51
CA SER A 278 21.49 24.18 10.30
C SER A 278 21.43 24.64 8.86
#